data_f5f2d0a32a164337aa89faca2f1beb22
#
_entry.id   f5f2d0a32a164337aa89faca2f1beb22
#
_cell.length_a   1.000
_cell.length_b   1.000
_cell.length_c   1.000
_cell.angle_alpha   90.00
_cell.angle_beta   90.00
_cell.angle_gamma   90.00
#
_symmetry.space_group_name_H-M   'P 1'
#
loop_
_entity.id
_entity.type
_entity.pdbx_description
1 polymer ?
#
loop_
_entity_poly.entity_id
_entity_poly.type
_entity_poly.pdbx_seq_one_letter_code
_entity_poly.pdbx_strand_id
1 'polypeptide(L)'
;TKAWEVAYVRFSVPDLDLYERWVEDFGLKIVHRDEDSIYSRGLGGDGFCHVAHKGPAKFLGFAMMMNEEEDLHILSENIAGCTEVHDIPGIEGEISGGKRVSFIDPVCNLLIEAVHGREIEPLPPSRERIEYNYGDKIHYKRPVNKLQDTSGNREVDGSNTVHPGPPDVLKIGHVVLTIPVGPHHQMMSFMMETFGLLPS
;
A
#
# COMPACT_ATOMS: atom_id res chain seq x y z
N THR A 1 -8.11 -6.83 19.27
CA THR A 1 -8.59 -6.21 18.02
C THR A 1 -8.26 -7.09 16.82
N LYS A 2 -8.77 -6.79 15.65
CA LYS A 2 -8.57 -7.62 14.46
C LYS A 2 -8.39 -6.78 13.21
N ALA A 3 -7.18 -6.83 12.64
CA ALA A 3 -6.89 -6.29 11.33
C ALA A 3 -7.09 -7.36 10.24
N TRP A 4 -7.42 -6.92 9.01
CA TRP A 4 -7.63 -7.83 7.89
C TRP A 4 -6.72 -7.56 6.69
N GLU A 5 -6.18 -6.35 6.53
CA GLU A 5 -5.17 -6.05 5.52
C GLU A 5 -4.32 -4.83 5.86
N VAL A 6 -3.26 -4.63 5.09
CA VAL A 6 -2.48 -3.39 5.10
C VAL A 6 -3.22 -2.34 4.28
N ALA A 7 -3.53 -1.20 4.89
CA ALA A 7 -4.25 -0.12 4.24
C ALA A 7 -3.34 0.76 3.37
N TYR A 8 -2.20 1.18 3.89
CA TYR A 8 -1.20 1.98 3.18
C TYR A 8 0.15 1.99 3.89
N VAL A 9 1.17 2.49 3.18
CA VAL A 9 2.51 2.74 3.71
C VAL A 9 2.87 4.22 3.65
N ARG A 10 3.74 4.66 4.56
CA ARG A 10 4.25 6.04 4.62
C ARG A 10 5.75 6.09 4.50
N PHE A 11 6.22 7.00 3.68
CA PHE A 11 7.63 7.31 3.51
C PHE A 11 7.89 8.80 3.71
N SER A 12 9.14 9.13 4.01
CA SER A 12 9.70 10.46 3.85
C SER A 12 10.74 10.41 2.73
N VAL A 13 10.71 11.37 1.81
CA VAL A 13 11.57 11.43 0.63
C VAL A 13 12.14 12.83 0.45
N PRO A 14 13.41 12.98 0.05
CA PRO A 14 14.03 14.30 -0.08
C PRO A 14 13.56 15.07 -1.31
N ASP A 15 13.10 14.39 -2.35
CA ASP A 15 12.70 14.96 -3.63
C ASP A 15 11.36 14.36 -4.06
N LEU A 16 10.30 15.15 -3.94
CA LEU A 16 8.95 14.72 -4.31
C LEU A 16 8.77 14.63 -5.83
N ASP A 17 9.48 15.44 -6.63
CA ASP A 17 9.33 15.38 -8.09
C ASP A 17 9.99 14.13 -8.67
N LEU A 18 11.11 13.69 -8.08
CA LEU A 18 11.72 12.41 -8.42
C LEU A 18 10.83 11.24 -7.97
N TYR A 19 10.24 11.35 -6.80
CA TYR A 19 9.34 10.35 -6.26
C TYR A 19 8.05 10.22 -7.09
N GLU A 20 7.49 11.33 -7.57
CA GLU A 20 6.33 11.37 -8.46
C GLU A 20 6.58 10.53 -9.73
N ARG A 21 7.71 10.77 -10.41
CA ARG A 21 8.10 9.97 -11.59
C ARG A 21 8.23 8.48 -11.28
N TRP A 22 8.83 8.15 -10.14
CA TRP A 22 8.93 6.77 -9.71
C TRP A 22 7.56 6.12 -9.47
N VAL A 23 6.64 6.83 -8.84
CA VAL A 23 5.26 6.37 -8.59
C VAL A 23 4.54 6.06 -9.90
N GLU A 24 4.64 6.95 -10.88
CA GLU A 24 4.05 6.77 -12.21
C GLU A 24 4.68 5.60 -12.97
N ASP A 25 6.00 5.52 -12.99
CA ASP A 25 6.74 4.41 -13.63
C ASP A 25 6.42 3.06 -12.96
N PHE A 26 6.19 3.05 -11.65
CA PHE A 26 5.79 1.87 -10.90
C PHE A 26 4.35 1.44 -11.19
N GLY A 27 3.52 2.31 -11.77
CA GLY A 27 2.14 2.03 -12.14
C GLY A 27 1.09 2.40 -11.10
N LEU A 28 1.47 3.21 -10.11
CA LEU A 28 0.53 3.86 -9.21
C LEU A 28 0.02 5.16 -9.84
N LYS A 29 -1.18 5.57 -9.44
CA LYS A 29 -1.77 6.84 -9.85
C LYS A 29 -1.68 7.85 -8.71
N ILE A 30 -1.24 9.04 -9.01
CA ILE A 30 -1.26 10.14 -8.06
C ILE A 30 -2.70 10.62 -7.90
N VAL A 31 -3.12 10.71 -6.65
CA VAL A 31 -4.47 11.18 -6.29
C VAL A 31 -4.44 12.52 -5.55
N HIS A 32 -3.31 12.85 -4.94
CA HIS A 32 -3.08 14.16 -4.37
C HIS A 32 -1.59 14.52 -4.42
N ARG A 33 -1.29 15.77 -4.70
CA ARG A 33 0.06 16.35 -4.73
C ARG A 33 0.01 17.77 -4.21
N ASP A 34 0.76 18.06 -3.15
CA ASP A 34 1.04 19.40 -2.66
C ASP A 34 2.55 19.64 -2.48
N GLU A 35 2.95 20.73 -1.83
CA GLU A 35 4.37 21.07 -1.63
C GLU A 35 5.09 20.10 -0.69
N ASP A 36 4.36 19.41 0.18
CA ASP A 36 4.88 18.60 1.27
C ASP A 36 4.54 17.10 1.16
N SER A 37 3.64 16.72 0.26
CA SER A 37 3.19 15.32 0.19
C SER A 37 2.69 14.87 -1.19
N ILE A 38 2.78 13.55 -1.39
CA ILE A 38 2.17 12.83 -2.52
C ILE A 38 1.41 11.64 -1.97
N TYR A 39 0.16 11.52 -2.40
CA TYR A 39 -0.68 10.35 -2.16
C TYR A 39 -0.92 9.64 -3.49
N SER A 40 -0.76 8.32 -3.48
CA SER A 40 -0.95 7.53 -4.68
C SER A 40 -1.71 6.24 -4.40
N ARG A 41 -2.42 5.76 -5.42
CA ARG A 41 -3.26 4.55 -5.37
C ARG A 41 -2.89 3.58 -6.47
N GLY A 42 -3.24 2.32 -6.26
CA GLY A 42 -3.31 1.34 -7.33
C GLY A 42 -4.62 1.44 -8.13
N LEU A 43 -4.87 0.45 -8.95
CA LEU A 43 -6.13 0.29 -9.68
C LEU A 43 -7.23 -0.39 -8.85
N GLY A 44 -6.91 -0.83 -7.63
CA GLY A 44 -7.86 -1.41 -6.68
C GLY A 44 -8.82 -0.37 -6.09
N GLY A 45 -9.64 -0.81 -5.15
CA GLY A 45 -10.66 0.02 -4.50
C GLY A 45 -10.14 1.01 -3.46
N ASP A 46 -8.86 0.93 -3.07
CA ASP A 46 -8.29 1.84 -2.07
C ASP A 46 -8.17 3.27 -2.62
N GLY A 47 -8.66 4.26 -1.90
CA GLY A 47 -8.50 5.66 -2.26
C GLY A 47 -7.03 6.07 -2.36
N PHE A 48 -6.18 5.56 -1.48
CA PHE A 48 -4.72 5.59 -1.60
C PHE A 48 -4.10 4.41 -0.85
N CYS A 49 -2.92 3.99 -1.26
CA CYS A 49 -2.17 2.92 -0.59
C CYS A 49 -0.70 3.28 -0.33
N HIS A 50 -0.26 4.42 -0.84
CA HIS A 50 1.14 4.85 -0.71
C HIS A 50 1.19 6.36 -0.48
N VAL A 51 1.91 6.79 0.57
CA VAL A 51 2.04 8.19 0.98
C VAL A 51 3.50 8.54 1.12
N ALA A 52 3.93 9.63 0.50
CA ALA A 52 5.25 10.20 0.70
C ALA A 52 5.14 11.63 1.24
N HIS A 53 5.98 11.95 2.22
CA HIS A 53 6.15 13.28 2.76
C HIS A 53 7.56 13.80 2.42
N LYS A 54 7.68 15.09 2.20
CA LYS A 54 8.98 15.72 1.98
C LYS A 54 9.83 15.67 3.25
N GLY A 55 11.06 15.17 3.12
CA GLY A 55 12.00 15.07 4.24
C GLY A 55 13.12 14.07 3.98
N PRO A 56 13.95 13.76 4.96
CA PRO A 56 15.02 12.76 4.80
C PRO A 56 14.47 11.41 4.38
N ALA A 57 15.19 10.68 3.52
CA ALA A 57 14.78 9.36 3.04
C ALA A 57 14.59 8.37 4.21
N LYS A 58 13.36 7.98 4.47
CA LYS A 58 13.00 7.09 5.59
C LYS A 58 11.66 6.38 5.35
N PHE A 59 11.56 5.12 5.72
CA PHE A 59 10.28 4.47 5.94
C PHE A 59 9.71 4.95 7.28
N LEU A 60 8.54 5.55 7.25
CA LEU A 60 7.91 6.12 8.45
C LEU A 60 7.04 5.09 9.16
N GLY A 61 6.31 4.27 8.42
CA GLY A 61 5.40 3.30 8.98
C GLY A 61 4.32 2.86 8.01
N PHE A 62 3.30 2.23 8.55
CA PHE A 62 2.20 1.67 7.77
C PHE A 62 0.88 1.73 8.54
N ALA A 63 -0.21 1.52 7.83
CA ALA A 63 -1.55 1.46 8.39
C ALA A 63 -2.17 0.08 8.19
N MET A 64 -2.91 -0.37 9.21
CA MET A 64 -3.71 -1.58 9.19
C MET A 64 -5.18 -1.23 9.10
N MET A 65 -5.92 -1.91 8.23
CA MET A 65 -7.37 -1.82 8.14
C MET A 65 -8.00 -2.69 9.22
N MET A 66 -8.80 -2.09 10.08
CA MET A 66 -9.50 -2.80 11.16
C MET A 66 -10.88 -3.27 10.72
N ASN A 67 -11.32 -4.40 11.26
CA ASN A 67 -12.62 -4.96 10.94
C ASN A 67 -13.76 -4.09 11.44
N GLU A 68 -13.65 -3.56 12.65
CA GLU A 68 -14.69 -2.82 13.32
C GLU A 68 -14.16 -1.48 13.83
N GLU A 69 -15.03 -0.46 13.91
CA GLU A 69 -14.67 0.84 14.47
C GLU A 69 -14.30 0.73 15.95
N GLU A 70 -14.97 -0.16 16.70
CA GLU A 70 -14.68 -0.43 18.10
C GLU A 70 -13.23 -0.87 18.33
N ASP A 71 -12.63 -1.54 17.39
CA ASP A 71 -11.20 -1.90 17.47
C ASP A 71 -10.30 -0.66 17.62
N LEU A 72 -10.66 0.48 17.02
CA LEU A 72 -9.90 1.72 17.18
C LEU A 72 -9.99 2.26 18.62
N HIS A 73 -11.16 2.19 19.24
CA HIS A 73 -11.34 2.61 20.62
C HIS A 73 -10.55 1.73 21.59
N ILE A 74 -10.60 0.40 21.36
CA ILE A 74 -9.81 -0.56 22.13
C ILE A 74 -8.31 -0.26 22.02
N LEU A 75 -7.79 0.04 20.82
CA LEU A 75 -6.40 0.40 20.63
C LEU A 75 -6.04 1.71 21.34
N SER A 76 -6.89 2.72 21.20
CA SER A 76 -6.70 4.03 21.85
C SER A 76 -6.60 3.94 23.36
N GLU A 77 -7.41 3.09 23.99
CA GLU A 77 -7.46 2.91 25.44
C GLU A 77 -6.32 2.03 25.98
N ASN A 78 -5.84 1.06 25.21
CA ASN A 78 -4.94 0.02 25.70
C ASN A 78 -3.48 0.19 25.25
N ILE A 79 -3.19 0.98 24.21
CA ILE A 79 -1.83 1.20 23.74
C ILE A 79 -1.29 2.53 24.26
N ALA A 80 -0.20 2.46 25.01
CA ALA A 80 0.45 3.64 25.54
C ALA A 80 0.91 4.60 24.43
N GLY A 81 0.52 5.86 24.52
CA GLY A 81 0.85 6.89 23.52
C GLY A 81 0.04 6.80 22.23
N CYS A 82 -1.01 5.97 22.19
CA CYS A 82 -1.97 5.98 21.10
C CYS A 82 -2.79 7.26 21.11
N THR A 83 -3.10 7.78 19.93
CA THR A 83 -3.99 8.95 19.81
C THR A 83 -5.43 8.58 20.15
N GLU A 84 -6.25 9.57 20.46
CA GLU A 84 -7.70 9.39 20.43
C GLU A 84 -8.17 9.06 19.01
N VAL A 85 -9.32 8.39 18.92
CA VAL A 85 -9.97 8.12 17.61
C VAL A 85 -10.37 9.46 16.99
N HIS A 86 -9.94 9.69 15.77
CA HIS A 86 -10.25 10.92 15.04
C HIS A 86 -10.54 10.62 13.56
N ASP A 87 -11.31 11.51 12.94
CA ASP A 87 -11.59 11.41 11.53
C ASP A 87 -10.32 11.63 10.70
N ILE A 88 -10.19 10.87 9.62
CA ILE A 88 -9.16 11.11 8.62
C ILE A 88 -9.63 12.29 7.78
N PRO A 89 -8.90 13.43 7.78
CA PRO A 89 -9.29 14.56 6.97
C PRO A 89 -9.32 14.14 5.50
N GLY A 90 -10.43 14.44 4.83
CA GLY A 90 -10.51 14.30 3.38
C GLY A 90 -9.47 15.20 2.73
N ILE A 91 -8.81 14.68 1.71
CA ILE A 91 -7.96 15.48 0.84
C ILE A 91 -8.90 16.11 -0.18
N GLU A 92 -8.78 17.41 -0.46
CA GLU A 92 -9.67 18.11 -1.37
C GLU A 92 -9.89 17.35 -2.67
N GLY A 93 -11.15 16.98 -2.90
CA GLY A 93 -11.62 16.35 -4.13
C GLY A 93 -11.71 14.83 -4.11
N GLU A 94 -11.09 14.14 -3.17
CA GLU A 94 -11.11 12.66 -3.13
C GLU A 94 -10.69 12.12 -1.77
N ILE A 95 -11.06 10.96 -1.44
CA ILE A 95 -10.30 9.95 -0.74
C ILE A 95 -10.62 9.76 0.71
N SER A 96 -11.27 8.66 0.83
CA SER A 96 -11.18 7.70 1.89
C SER A 96 -11.23 8.28 3.31
N GLY A 97 -12.20 9.11 3.61
CA GLY A 97 -12.58 9.42 4.97
C GLY A 97 -12.35 8.25 5.96
N GLY A 98 -13.21 8.03 6.86
CA GLY A 98 -13.05 7.03 7.91
C GLY A 98 -12.34 7.60 9.13
N LYS A 99 -12.00 6.71 10.06
CA LYS A 99 -11.40 7.05 11.35
C LYS A 99 -10.05 6.40 11.51
N ARG A 100 -9.24 6.99 12.38
CA ARG A 100 -7.87 6.54 12.62
C ARG A 100 -7.46 6.73 14.07
N VAL A 101 -6.58 5.83 14.51
CA VAL A 101 -5.69 6.02 15.65
C VAL A 101 -4.26 5.81 15.20
N SER A 102 -3.30 6.40 15.89
CA SER A 102 -1.88 6.33 15.56
C SER A 102 -1.06 6.13 16.82
N PHE A 103 -0.04 5.31 16.75
CA PHE A 103 0.91 5.06 17.83
C PHE A 103 2.27 4.67 17.28
N ILE A 104 3.28 4.71 18.12
CA ILE A 104 4.63 4.24 17.79
C ILE A 104 4.79 2.83 18.35
N ASP A 105 5.18 1.87 17.51
CA ASP A 105 5.42 0.52 17.99
C ASP A 105 6.61 0.50 18.96
N PRO A 106 6.53 -0.27 20.05
CA PRO A 106 7.52 -0.24 21.11
C PRO A 106 8.82 -0.99 20.77
N VAL A 107 8.88 -1.66 19.61
CA VAL A 107 9.99 -2.54 19.24
C VAL A 107 10.92 -1.89 18.21
N CYS A 108 10.34 -1.35 17.14
CA CYS A 108 11.07 -0.80 16.00
C CYS A 108 10.95 0.72 15.88
N ASN A 109 10.13 1.34 16.72
CA ASN A 109 9.89 2.78 16.68
C ASN A 109 9.26 3.27 15.36
N LEU A 110 8.44 2.45 14.75
CA LEU A 110 7.70 2.79 13.54
C LEU A 110 6.35 3.37 13.89
N LEU A 111 5.89 4.31 13.09
CA LEU A 111 4.52 4.77 13.13
C LEU A 111 3.60 3.66 12.65
N ILE A 112 2.68 3.22 13.48
CA ILE A 112 1.59 2.34 13.09
C ILE A 112 0.29 3.10 13.23
N GLU A 113 -0.51 3.04 12.18
CA GLU A 113 -1.86 3.58 12.16
C GLU A 113 -2.86 2.43 12.06
N ALA A 114 -3.97 2.53 12.74
CA ALA A 114 -5.11 1.65 12.56
C ALA A 114 -6.27 2.48 12.02
N VAL A 115 -6.91 2.00 10.96
CA VAL A 115 -7.94 2.77 10.23
C VAL A 115 -9.20 1.92 10.04
N HIS A 116 -10.36 2.57 10.03
CA HIS A 116 -11.65 1.93 9.75
C HIS A 116 -12.57 2.88 8.97
N GLY A 117 -13.48 2.31 8.16
CA GLY A 117 -14.52 3.07 7.48
C GLY A 117 -14.01 3.92 6.31
N ARG A 118 -12.87 3.57 5.71
CA ARG A 118 -12.37 4.23 4.49
C ARG A 118 -13.33 3.97 3.32
N GLU A 119 -13.55 4.99 2.52
CA GLU A 119 -14.33 4.85 1.29
C GLU A 119 -13.59 3.93 0.30
N ILE A 120 -14.36 3.09 -0.37
CA ILE A 120 -13.86 2.16 -1.39
C ILE A 120 -14.36 2.64 -2.74
N GLU A 121 -13.44 2.86 -3.66
CA GLU A 121 -13.76 3.21 -5.03
C GLU A 121 -14.19 2.00 -5.87
N PRO A 122 -15.03 2.21 -6.87
CA PRO A 122 -15.40 1.15 -7.80
C PRO A 122 -14.16 0.55 -8.47
N LEU A 123 -14.08 -0.77 -8.49
CA LEU A 123 -13.02 -1.45 -9.21
C LEU A 123 -13.15 -1.20 -10.72
N PRO A 124 -12.02 -1.01 -11.43
CA PRO A 124 -12.06 -0.96 -12.89
C PRO A 124 -12.55 -2.31 -13.44
N PRO A 125 -13.09 -2.33 -14.67
CA PRO A 125 -13.46 -3.58 -15.32
C PRO A 125 -12.30 -4.58 -15.27
N SER A 126 -12.61 -5.82 -14.94
CA SER A 126 -11.61 -6.90 -14.94
C SER A 126 -11.00 -7.01 -16.35
N ARG A 127 -9.68 -6.94 -16.43
CA ARG A 127 -8.96 -7.23 -17.67
C ARG A 127 -8.99 -8.71 -17.95
N GLU A 128 -8.96 -9.05 -19.23
CA GLU A 128 -8.80 -10.43 -19.66
C GLU A 128 -7.51 -10.99 -19.04
N ARG A 129 -7.63 -12.08 -18.31
CA ARG A 129 -6.49 -12.71 -17.64
C ARG A 129 -5.57 -13.35 -18.67
N ILE A 130 -4.37 -12.84 -18.79
CA ILE A 130 -3.35 -13.48 -19.63
C ILE A 130 -2.75 -14.63 -18.82
N GLU A 131 -2.99 -15.85 -19.27
CA GLU A 131 -2.43 -17.03 -18.64
C GLU A 131 -1.02 -17.30 -19.19
N TYR A 132 0.00 -17.05 -18.38
CA TYR A 132 1.37 -17.46 -18.69
C TYR A 132 1.76 -18.65 -17.81
N ASN A 133 2.04 -19.79 -18.44
CA ASN A 133 2.64 -20.96 -17.79
C ASN A 133 2.11 -21.18 -16.34
N TYR A 134 0.81 -21.13 -16.18
CA TYR A 134 0.18 -21.35 -14.89
C TYR A 134 -0.35 -22.77 -14.79
N GLY A 135 0.05 -23.49 -13.76
CA GLY A 135 -0.33 -24.89 -13.56
C GLY A 135 0.24 -25.80 -14.63
N ASP A 136 -0.61 -26.63 -15.21
CA ASP A 136 -0.31 -27.58 -16.27
C ASP A 136 -0.43 -26.99 -17.70
N LYS A 137 -0.81 -25.73 -17.82
CA LYS A 137 -0.90 -25.02 -19.10
C LYS A 137 0.45 -24.43 -19.49
N ILE A 138 1.14 -25.09 -20.39
CA ILE A 138 2.41 -24.62 -20.93
C ILE A 138 2.15 -23.86 -22.23
N HIS A 139 2.40 -22.56 -22.23
CA HIS A 139 2.41 -21.76 -23.45
C HIS A 139 3.77 -21.88 -24.13
N TYR A 140 3.86 -22.74 -25.13
CA TYR A 140 5.10 -22.99 -25.91
C TYR A 140 5.57 -21.79 -26.74
N LYS A 141 4.69 -20.86 -27.05
CA LYS A 141 5.06 -19.60 -27.67
C LYS A 141 5.26 -18.53 -26.61
N ARG A 142 6.41 -18.58 -25.97
CA ARG A 142 6.86 -17.36 -25.32
C ARG A 142 6.98 -16.30 -26.40
N PRO A 143 6.41 -15.11 -26.22
CA PRO A 143 6.79 -13.97 -27.03
C PRO A 143 8.33 -13.93 -27.06
N VAL A 144 8.91 -13.71 -28.20
CA VAL A 144 10.37 -13.71 -28.44
C VAL A 144 11.07 -12.75 -27.47
N ASN A 145 10.35 -11.80 -26.95
CA ASN A 145 10.76 -10.89 -25.90
C ASN A 145 9.79 -11.05 -24.73
N LYS A 146 10.31 -11.19 -23.50
CA LYS A 146 9.51 -11.17 -22.25
C LYS A 146 8.62 -9.93 -22.09
N LEU A 147 8.89 -8.91 -22.90
CA LEU A 147 8.17 -7.64 -22.96
C LEU A 147 7.01 -7.67 -23.97
N GLN A 148 6.83 -8.72 -24.77
CA GLN A 148 5.69 -8.82 -25.67
C GLN A 148 4.45 -9.20 -24.87
N ASP A 149 3.61 -8.22 -24.67
CA ASP A 149 2.30 -8.39 -24.07
C ASP A 149 1.23 -8.27 -25.14
N THR A 150 0.32 -9.20 -25.17
CA THR A 150 -0.82 -9.20 -26.07
C THR A 150 -2.00 -8.40 -25.53
N SER A 151 -1.89 -7.81 -24.32
CA SER A 151 -2.98 -7.09 -23.65
C SER A 151 -3.28 -5.70 -24.23
N GLY A 152 -2.55 -5.26 -25.25
CA GLY A 152 -2.80 -3.99 -25.93
C GLY A 152 -2.29 -2.74 -25.16
N ASN A 153 -1.61 -2.91 -24.04
CA ASN A 153 -1.04 -1.82 -23.26
C ASN A 153 0.43 -1.49 -23.60
N ARG A 154 0.92 -2.04 -24.71
CA ARG A 154 2.29 -1.87 -25.14
C ARG A 154 2.31 -1.31 -26.54
N GLU A 155 2.90 -0.15 -26.69
CA GLU A 155 3.17 0.42 -27.99
C GLU A 155 4.30 -0.38 -28.66
N VAL A 156 4.01 -0.94 -29.83
CA VAL A 156 5.02 -1.54 -30.70
C VAL A 156 5.57 -0.42 -31.56
N ASP A 157 6.79 0.01 -31.30
CA ASP A 157 7.47 0.84 -32.27
C ASP A 157 7.83 0.03 -33.52
N GLY A 158 8.12 0.69 -34.61
CA GLY A 158 8.46 0.03 -35.89
C GLY A 158 9.70 -0.87 -35.85
N SER A 159 10.34 -1.07 -34.68
CA SER A 159 11.51 -1.90 -34.46
C SER A 159 11.18 -3.31 -33.94
N ASN A 160 9.90 -3.67 -33.77
CA ASN A 160 9.45 -4.88 -33.05
C ASN A 160 9.84 -4.92 -31.57
N THR A 161 10.25 -3.83 -30.99
CA THR A 161 10.42 -3.68 -29.55
C THR A 161 9.12 -3.24 -28.92
N VAL A 162 8.69 -3.98 -27.91
CA VAL A 162 7.50 -3.64 -27.13
C VAL A 162 7.96 -2.85 -25.94
N HIS A 163 7.55 -1.60 -25.85
CA HIS A 163 7.76 -0.78 -24.66
C HIS A 163 6.59 -1.03 -23.69
N PRO A 164 6.81 -1.72 -22.59
CA PRO A 164 5.76 -1.88 -21.59
C PRO A 164 5.43 -0.50 -21.00
N GLY A 165 4.17 -0.14 -21.01
CA GLY A 165 3.68 0.93 -20.13
C GLY A 165 3.86 0.55 -18.65
N PRO A 166 3.57 1.46 -17.72
CA PRO A 166 3.56 1.15 -16.30
C PRO A 166 2.74 -0.09 -15.99
N PRO A 167 3.16 -0.92 -15.02
CA PRO A 167 2.42 -2.12 -14.64
C PRO A 167 1.06 -1.77 -14.00
N ASP A 168 0.12 -2.69 -14.07
CA ASP A 168 -1.16 -2.57 -13.39
C ASP A 168 -1.02 -2.98 -11.93
N VAL A 169 -0.62 -2.06 -11.07
CA VAL A 169 -0.57 -2.28 -9.64
C VAL A 169 -1.98 -2.13 -9.07
N LEU A 170 -2.50 -3.15 -8.40
CA LEU A 170 -3.85 -3.14 -7.84
C LEU A 170 -3.89 -2.49 -6.46
N LYS A 171 -3.11 -2.99 -5.53
CA LYS A 171 -3.05 -2.54 -4.13
C LYS A 171 -1.74 -2.94 -3.47
N ILE A 172 -1.52 -2.49 -2.25
CA ILE A 172 -0.47 -3.04 -1.41
C ILE A 172 -0.88 -4.44 -0.91
N GLY A 173 0.02 -5.41 -1.03
CA GLY A 173 -0.26 -6.79 -0.63
C GLY A 173 0.19 -7.11 0.79
N HIS A 174 1.41 -6.66 1.14
CA HIS A 174 2.01 -6.90 2.45
C HIS A 174 3.14 -5.93 2.72
N VAL A 175 3.52 -5.80 3.98
CA VAL A 175 4.71 -5.07 4.44
C VAL A 175 5.68 -6.06 5.06
N VAL A 176 6.94 -5.98 4.66
CA VAL A 176 8.03 -6.78 5.23
C VAL A 176 8.93 -5.86 6.03
N LEU A 177 9.11 -6.16 7.32
CA LEU A 177 9.99 -5.44 8.21
C LEU A 177 11.24 -6.28 8.49
N THR A 178 12.41 -5.72 8.21
CA THR A 178 13.67 -6.32 8.65
C THR A 178 13.98 -5.81 10.04
N ILE A 179 13.96 -6.70 11.02
CA ILE A 179 14.24 -6.38 12.42
C ILE A 179 15.40 -7.21 12.94
N PRO A 180 16.17 -6.71 13.93
CA PRO A 180 17.21 -7.51 14.58
C PRO A 180 16.64 -8.79 15.21
N VAL A 181 17.45 -9.83 15.27
CA VAL A 181 17.02 -11.15 15.80
C VAL A 181 16.51 -11.06 17.24
N GLY A 182 17.13 -10.22 18.09
CA GLY A 182 16.76 -10.09 19.51
C GLY A 182 15.30 -9.67 19.72
N PRO A 183 14.83 -8.57 19.14
CA PRO A 183 13.45 -8.09 19.31
C PRO A 183 12.40 -8.80 18.45
N HIS A 184 12.78 -9.76 17.61
CA HIS A 184 11.86 -10.45 16.71
C HIS A 184 10.62 -11.02 17.42
N HIS A 185 10.83 -11.77 18.51
CA HIS A 185 9.72 -12.35 19.27
C HIS A 185 8.83 -11.29 19.91
N GLN A 186 9.40 -10.17 20.36
CA GLN A 186 8.64 -9.07 20.93
C GLN A 186 7.72 -8.43 19.86
N MET A 187 8.26 -8.20 18.65
CA MET A 187 7.46 -7.67 17.54
C MET A 187 6.37 -8.64 17.11
N MET A 188 6.68 -9.93 17.03
CA MET A 188 5.68 -10.94 16.69
C MET A 188 4.54 -10.96 17.73
N SER A 189 4.87 -11.01 19.03
CA SER A 189 3.86 -10.95 20.09
C SER A 189 3.03 -9.67 20.03
N PHE A 190 3.69 -8.54 19.86
CA PHE A 190 3.02 -7.25 19.71
C PHE A 190 2.02 -7.25 18.55
N MET A 191 2.41 -7.72 17.36
CA MET A 191 1.53 -7.77 16.19
C MET A 191 0.37 -8.75 16.36
N MET A 192 0.59 -9.88 17.02
CA MET A 192 -0.45 -10.86 17.32
C MET A 192 -1.46 -10.32 18.34
N GLU A 193 -1.00 -9.72 19.40
CA GLU A 193 -1.84 -9.20 20.49
C GLU A 193 -2.60 -7.95 20.06
N THR A 194 -1.94 -7.08 19.30
CA THR A 194 -2.51 -5.80 18.86
C THR A 194 -3.48 -5.95 17.70
N PHE A 195 -3.15 -6.78 16.71
CA PHE A 195 -3.90 -6.86 15.44
C PHE A 195 -4.53 -8.22 15.17
N GLY A 196 -4.38 -9.18 16.06
CA GLY A 196 -4.89 -10.53 15.86
C GLY A 196 -4.24 -11.27 14.70
N LEU A 197 -3.01 -10.91 14.32
CA LEU A 197 -2.28 -11.58 13.25
C LEU A 197 -1.84 -12.97 13.69
N LEU A 198 -1.83 -13.90 12.75
CA LEU A 198 -1.38 -15.27 12.99
C LEU A 198 0.00 -15.47 12.34
N PRO A 199 0.95 -16.08 13.05
CA PRO A 199 2.22 -16.45 12.45
C PRO A 199 1.98 -17.54 11.39
N SER A 200 2.64 -17.41 10.25
CA SER A 200 2.61 -18.39 9.15
C SER A 200 3.81 -19.32 9.17
#